data_d83346bcf4139fd0908e2ba1ab504b1b
#
_entry.id   d83346bcf4139fd0908e2ba1ab504b1b
#
_cell.length_a   1.000
_cell.length_b   1.000
_cell.length_c   1.000
_cell.angle_alpha   90.00
_cell.angle_beta   90.00
_cell.angle_gamma   90.00
#
_symmetry.space_group_name_H-M   'P 1'
#
loop_
_entity.id
_entity.type
_entity.pdbx_description
1 polymer ?
#
loop_
_entity_poly.entity_id
_entity_poly.type
_entity_poly.pdbx_seq_one_letter_code
_entity_poly.pdbx_strand_id
1 'polypeptide(L)'
;MADCLRESIDYLFSNYANATKKPFANNATGDYIRNSIPRKFYETELIDQNKYDIKASVGQGNWAQVPWIGIFRRLITTSAMNGVYIVYLLSSDANSMYLTFNQGFTEIASNVPKSETIKRMRAIASNLINKLDKHSFNSDENINLGSNLTNRAEMYQLGTIFYKQYIKQNLPSEEQLRTDLKEMLEIYEDYYNKIFNVEKSDSDKTLKYRNEGVNMISKKIDNIILYGPPGTGKTFKMQHEYIGDFAKEDCFVTTFHQSFSYEEFVEGLKPVLSSASSDVKYEIQKGIFYKACERAAVLAGYEASETESALKKCIYDSGRSEKMDEAIKNNKIVLLCIDEINRANVSAVFGDLISLIEPSKRIGTKNEMIVRLPYSKEDFSVPANLMIIGTMNTADRSIQLLDSALRRRFRFEELLPDYSEIKNKTAKTILQKINARIRCLLDKDHQIGHSYFIEAKTDFDIFNALKDCVIPLLEEYFYNDVHKIRQILNETTESNTNFYIKDSDAMSELNNMQNDYDNEKELFILNPVLADVKNDENAESFINHIA
;
A
#
# COMPACT_ATOMS: atom_id res chain seq x y z
N MET A 1 -33.22 8.42 -18.25
CA MET A 1 -32.00 8.24 -17.44
C MET A 1 -32.00 9.30 -16.37
N ALA A 2 -31.55 9.01 -15.17
CA ALA A 2 -31.49 10.03 -14.11
C ALA A 2 -30.40 11.07 -14.45
N ASP A 3 -30.71 12.36 -14.21
CA ASP A 3 -29.82 13.50 -14.48
C ASP A 3 -28.73 13.64 -13.41
N CYS A 4 -27.98 12.54 -13.12
CA CYS A 4 -27.07 12.40 -11.97
C CYS A 4 -25.89 13.37 -12.01
N LEU A 5 -25.24 13.56 -13.17
CA LEU A 5 -24.09 14.47 -13.30
C LEU A 5 -24.56 15.92 -13.29
N ARG A 6 -25.57 16.22 -14.07
CA ARG A 6 -26.10 17.58 -14.20
C ARG A 6 -26.65 18.10 -12.88
N GLU A 7 -27.43 17.29 -12.17
CA GLU A 7 -27.92 17.63 -10.82
C GLU A 7 -26.80 17.86 -9.82
N SER A 8 -25.74 17.03 -9.87
CA SER A 8 -24.59 17.16 -8.97
C SER A 8 -23.80 18.45 -9.22
N ILE A 9 -23.58 18.81 -10.48
CA ILE A 9 -22.87 20.03 -10.86
C ILE A 9 -23.74 21.26 -10.56
N ASP A 10 -25.01 21.23 -10.87
CA ASP A 10 -25.96 22.32 -10.59
C ASP A 10 -26.11 22.56 -9.09
N TYR A 11 -26.12 21.49 -8.29
CA TYR A 11 -26.12 21.59 -6.82
C TYR A 11 -24.90 22.36 -6.29
N LEU A 12 -23.70 22.06 -6.82
CA LEU A 12 -22.47 22.76 -6.46
C LEU A 12 -22.53 24.24 -6.84
N PHE A 13 -22.94 24.55 -8.05
CA PHE A 13 -23.12 25.93 -8.53
C PHE A 13 -24.08 26.74 -7.69
N SER A 14 -25.16 26.10 -7.23
CA SER A 14 -26.26 26.79 -6.53
C SER A 14 -26.02 26.95 -5.05
N ASN A 15 -25.29 26.02 -4.42
CA ASN A 15 -25.22 25.92 -2.96
C ASN A 15 -23.84 26.22 -2.37
N TYR A 16 -22.72 25.99 -3.08
CA TYR A 16 -21.40 26.05 -2.50
C TYR A 16 -21.04 27.46 -1.98
N ALA A 17 -21.22 28.49 -2.76
CA ALA A 17 -20.92 29.86 -2.38
C ALA A 17 -21.71 30.34 -1.13
N ASN A 18 -22.92 29.83 -0.92
CA ASN A 18 -23.72 30.13 0.26
C ASN A 18 -23.30 29.28 1.48
N ALA A 19 -22.84 28.06 1.24
CA ALA A 19 -22.35 27.18 2.30
C ALA A 19 -21.05 27.72 2.91
N THR A 20 -20.12 28.28 2.09
CA THR A 20 -18.86 28.85 2.59
C THR A 20 -19.02 30.03 3.53
N LYS A 21 -20.18 30.70 3.55
CA LYS A 21 -20.53 31.77 4.49
C LYS A 21 -20.99 31.25 5.87
N LYS A 22 -21.17 29.94 6.00
CA LYS A 22 -21.62 29.27 7.23
C LYS A 22 -20.48 28.45 7.84
N PRO A 23 -20.56 28.09 9.15
CA PRO A 23 -19.58 27.21 9.77
C PRO A 23 -19.38 25.93 8.96
N PHE A 24 -18.11 25.48 8.92
CA PHE A 24 -17.72 24.27 8.18
C PHE A 24 -18.23 22.99 8.86
N ALA A 25 -18.18 22.95 10.20
CA ALA A 25 -18.57 21.78 10.97
C ALA A 25 -20.09 21.52 10.86
N ASN A 26 -20.47 20.26 10.70
CA ASN A 26 -21.87 19.79 10.60
C ASN A 26 -22.70 20.50 9.50
N ASN A 27 -22.07 20.88 8.42
CA ASN A 27 -22.72 21.59 7.34
C ASN A 27 -23.35 20.59 6.33
N ALA A 28 -24.67 20.62 6.20
CA ALA A 28 -25.43 19.71 5.34
C ALA A 28 -24.99 19.75 3.86
N THR A 29 -24.63 20.94 3.32
CA THR A 29 -24.11 21.06 1.95
C THR A 29 -22.76 20.37 1.82
N GLY A 30 -21.86 20.54 2.80
CA GLY A 30 -20.58 19.87 2.81
C GLY A 30 -20.72 18.35 2.88
N ASP A 31 -21.65 17.86 3.70
CA ASP A 31 -21.93 16.42 3.84
C ASP A 31 -22.55 15.83 2.58
N TYR A 32 -23.47 16.55 1.93
CA TYR A 32 -24.04 16.13 0.66
C TYR A 32 -22.97 16.02 -0.43
N ILE A 33 -22.06 17.00 -0.53
CA ILE A 33 -20.99 16.98 -1.54
C ILE A 33 -20.04 15.80 -1.29
N ARG A 34 -19.64 15.56 -0.03
CA ARG A 34 -18.69 14.48 0.30
C ARG A 34 -19.28 13.08 0.13
N ASN A 35 -20.57 12.89 0.45
CA ASN A 35 -21.14 11.54 0.59
C ASN A 35 -22.17 11.21 -0.50
N SER A 36 -23.00 12.16 -0.94
CA SER A 36 -24.10 11.91 -1.89
C SER A 36 -23.66 12.06 -3.35
N ILE A 37 -22.84 13.06 -3.65
CA ILE A 37 -22.37 13.26 -5.03
C ILE A 37 -21.53 12.08 -5.55
N PRO A 38 -20.56 11.50 -4.81
CA PRO A 38 -19.86 10.32 -5.27
C PRO A 38 -20.77 9.13 -5.61
N ARG A 39 -21.85 8.93 -4.84
CA ARG A 39 -22.85 7.87 -5.13
C ARG A 39 -23.60 8.15 -6.43
N LYS A 40 -24.04 9.39 -6.66
CA LYS A 40 -24.69 9.79 -7.92
C LYS A 40 -23.79 9.58 -9.14
N PHE A 41 -22.48 9.80 -9.02
CA PHE A 41 -21.54 9.52 -10.10
C PHE A 41 -21.47 8.03 -10.44
N TYR A 42 -21.55 7.14 -9.47
CA TYR A 42 -21.66 5.70 -9.74
C TYR A 42 -23.00 5.29 -10.38
N GLU A 43 -24.10 5.98 -10.05
CA GLU A 43 -25.44 5.73 -10.64
C GLU A 43 -25.47 6.06 -12.14
N THR A 44 -24.46 6.75 -12.68
CA THR A 44 -24.32 6.95 -14.13
C THR A 44 -24.01 5.66 -14.89
N GLU A 45 -23.55 4.61 -14.24
CA GLU A 45 -23.08 3.34 -14.83
C GLU A 45 -21.89 3.50 -15.80
N LEU A 46 -21.31 4.71 -15.91
CA LEU A 46 -20.10 4.96 -16.71
C LEU A 46 -18.83 4.57 -15.99
N ILE A 47 -18.87 4.55 -14.64
CA ILE A 47 -17.70 4.39 -13.79
C ILE A 47 -17.77 3.03 -13.10
N ASP A 48 -16.89 2.12 -13.50
CA ASP A 48 -16.74 0.80 -12.89
C ASP A 48 -16.19 0.92 -11.47
N GLN A 49 -17.01 0.57 -10.47
CA GLN A 49 -16.66 0.63 -9.05
C GLN A 49 -15.49 -0.28 -8.65
N ASN A 50 -15.18 -1.30 -9.44
CA ASN A 50 -14.04 -2.17 -9.20
C ASN A 50 -12.73 -1.53 -9.66
N LYS A 51 -12.78 -0.68 -10.69
CA LYS A 51 -11.60 0.00 -11.26
C LYS A 51 -11.34 1.36 -10.66
N TYR A 52 -12.39 2.10 -10.31
CA TYR A 52 -12.30 3.50 -9.92
C TYR A 52 -12.82 3.75 -8.50
N ASP A 53 -12.21 4.71 -7.83
CA ASP A 53 -12.65 5.27 -6.56
C ASP A 53 -13.06 6.72 -6.76
N ILE A 54 -14.23 7.12 -6.22
CA ILE A 54 -14.73 8.49 -6.35
C ILE A 54 -14.73 9.13 -4.98
N LYS A 55 -14.07 10.27 -4.86
CA LYS A 55 -14.03 11.08 -3.64
C LYS A 55 -14.36 12.52 -3.96
N ALA A 56 -15.00 13.19 -3.02
CA ALA A 56 -15.25 14.63 -3.11
C ALA A 56 -14.70 15.34 -1.87
N SER A 57 -14.18 16.55 -2.07
CA SER A 57 -13.63 17.35 -0.98
C SER A 57 -14.13 18.80 -1.06
N VAL A 58 -14.54 19.30 0.09
CA VAL A 58 -14.88 20.71 0.32
C VAL A 58 -13.92 21.37 1.32
N GLY A 59 -12.79 20.71 1.61
CA GLY A 59 -11.78 21.14 2.57
C GLY A 59 -11.71 20.25 3.82
N GLN A 60 -10.75 20.56 4.71
CA GLN A 60 -10.53 19.89 5.99
C GLN A 60 -10.44 20.95 7.09
N GLY A 61 -11.42 20.97 7.99
CA GLY A 61 -11.54 21.97 9.05
C GLY A 61 -12.00 23.34 8.57
N ASN A 62 -11.65 23.74 7.34
CA ASN A 62 -12.07 24.96 6.67
C ASN A 62 -12.56 24.66 5.26
N TRP A 63 -13.41 25.54 4.72
CA TRP A 63 -13.88 25.44 3.34
C TRP A 63 -12.73 25.56 2.33
N ALA A 64 -12.73 24.67 1.35
CA ALA A 64 -11.79 24.73 0.24
C ALA A 64 -12.12 25.91 -0.68
N GLN A 65 -11.12 26.63 -1.14
CA GLN A 65 -11.30 27.67 -2.15
C GLN A 65 -11.74 27.07 -3.51
N VAL A 66 -11.23 25.90 -3.83
CA VAL A 66 -11.58 25.11 -5.01
C VAL A 66 -12.01 23.72 -4.53
N PRO A 67 -13.32 23.49 -4.32
CA PRO A 67 -13.82 22.15 -4.00
C PRO A 67 -13.74 21.27 -5.25
N TRP A 68 -13.65 19.95 -5.03
CA TRP A 68 -13.43 19.03 -6.13
C TRP A 68 -14.15 17.68 -5.95
N ILE A 69 -14.40 17.00 -7.08
CA ILE A 69 -14.86 15.61 -7.18
C ILE A 69 -13.80 14.88 -8.01
N GLY A 70 -13.06 13.96 -7.39
CA GLY A 70 -12.00 13.19 -8.04
C GLY A 70 -12.44 11.77 -8.38
N ILE A 71 -12.02 11.29 -9.55
CA ILE A 71 -12.19 9.90 -10.02
C ILE A 71 -10.79 9.32 -10.18
N PHE A 72 -10.48 8.34 -9.35
CA PHE A 72 -9.15 7.77 -9.20
C PHE A 72 -9.15 6.33 -9.70
N ARG A 73 -8.31 6.00 -10.67
CA ARG A 73 -8.10 4.62 -11.08
C ARG A 73 -7.21 3.92 -10.06
N ARG A 74 -7.76 2.94 -9.33
CA ARG A 74 -7.13 2.30 -8.16
C ARG A 74 -5.70 1.78 -8.42
N LEU A 75 -5.43 1.31 -9.64
CA LEU A 75 -4.09 0.83 -10.04
C LEU A 75 -3.08 1.96 -10.29
N ILE A 76 -3.52 3.21 -10.44
CA ILE A 76 -2.65 4.38 -10.65
C ILE A 76 -2.50 5.17 -9.36
N THR A 77 -3.62 5.62 -8.80
CA THR A 77 -3.65 6.39 -7.55
C THR A 77 -5.03 6.32 -6.89
N THR A 78 -5.08 6.47 -5.58
CA THR A 78 -6.32 6.62 -4.79
C THR A 78 -6.42 8.00 -4.12
N SER A 79 -5.52 8.93 -4.47
CA SER A 79 -5.36 10.23 -3.83
C SER A 79 -5.03 11.32 -4.85
N ALA A 80 -5.53 12.53 -4.62
CA ALA A 80 -5.17 13.72 -5.38
C ALA A 80 -3.74 14.25 -5.07
N MET A 81 -2.99 13.56 -4.22
CA MET A 81 -1.63 13.99 -3.82
C MET A 81 -0.55 13.57 -4.83
N ASN A 82 -0.77 12.45 -5.53
CA ASN A 82 0.20 11.86 -6.46
C ASN A 82 -0.49 11.21 -7.66
N GLY A 83 0.30 10.85 -8.67
CA GLY A 83 -0.19 10.21 -9.89
C GLY A 83 -1.04 11.13 -10.76
N VAL A 84 -1.76 10.53 -11.70
CA VAL A 84 -2.67 11.21 -12.63
C VAL A 84 -4.10 10.74 -12.37
N TYR A 85 -5.07 11.63 -12.42
CA TYR A 85 -6.47 11.35 -12.09
C TYR A 85 -7.43 12.30 -12.82
N ILE A 86 -8.68 11.91 -12.91
CA ILE A 86 -9.76 12.80 -13.38
C ILE A 86 -10.30 13.59 -12.19
N VAL A 87 -10.53 14.90 -12.37
CA VAL A 87 -11.16 15.70 -11.32
C VAL A 87 -12.04 16.82 -11.88
N TYR A 88 -13.20 16.98 -11.27
CA TYR A 88 -14.05 18.15 -11.44
C TYR A 88 -13.62 19.20 -10.42
N LEU A 89 -13.23 20.38 -10.90
CA LEU A 89 -12.78 21.51 -10.09
C LEU A 89 -13.80 22.65 -10.19
N LEU A 90 -14.39 23.05 -9.08
CA LEU A 90 -15.26 24.23 -9.05
C LEU A 90 -14.41 25.49 -8.88
N SER A 91 -14.60 26.51 -9.74
CA SER A 91 -13.92 27.80 -9.57
C SER A 91 -14.29 28.47 -8.24
N SER A 92 -13.39 29.31 -7.73
CA SER A 92 -13.53 29.97 -6.43
C SER A 92 -14.76 30.90 -6.33
N ASP A 93 -15.26 31.39 -7.46
CA ASP A 93 -16.49 32.19 -7.58
C ASP A 93 -17.75 31.34 -7.81
N ALA A 94 -17.61 30.01 -7.90
CA ALA A 94 -18.67 29.05 -8.19
C ALA A 94 -19.46 29.33 -9.49
N ASN A 95 -18.83 29.95 -10.50
CA ASN A 95 -19.44 30.24 -11.80
C ASN A 95 -18.98 29.30 -12.92
N SER A 96 -17.88 28.58 -12.71
CA SER A 96 -17.35 27.62 -13.67
C SER A 96 -16.97 26.31 -12.99
N MET A 97 -17.22 25.20 -13.68
CA MET A 97 -16.74 23.86 -13.33
C MET A 97 -15.83 23.34 -14.43
N TYR A 98 -14.70 22.77 -14.07
CA TYR A 98 -13.76 22.19 -15.02
C TYR A 98 -13.66 20.68 -14.82
N LEU A 99 -14.03 19.92 -15.85
CA LEU A 99 -13.66 18.50 -15.93
C LEU A 99 -12.23 18.42 -16.43
N THR A 100 -11.33 17.88 -15.64
CA THR A 100 -9.90 17.88 -15.95
C THR A 100 -9.27 16.50 -15.84
N PHE A 101 -8.27 16.24 -16.68
CA PHE A 101 -7.25 15.23 -16.47
C PHE A 101 -6.07 15.92 -15.80
N ASN A 102 -5.79 15.56 -14.57
CA ASN A 102 -4.92 16.31 -13.68
C ASN A 102 -3.83 15.45 -13.06
N GLN A 103 -2.77 16.06 -12.56
CA GLN A 103 -1.66 15.39 -11.88
C GLN A 103 -1.49 15.87 -10.43
N GLY A 104 -1.16 14.93 -9.53
CA GLY A 104 -0.82 15.24 -8.14
C GLY A 104 0.56 15.92 -8.05
N PHE A 105 0.67 16.91 -7.18
CA PHE A 105 1.89 17.71 -7.02
C PHE A 105 2.60 17.50 -5.68
N THR A 106 1.94 16.92 -4.67
CA THR A 106 2.46 16.88 -3.30
C THR A 106 3.77 16.08 -3.20
N GLU A 107 3.85 14.98 -3.92
CA GLU A 107 5.07 14.16 -3.97
C GLU A 107 6.21 14.90 -4.71
N ILE A 108 5.88 15.60 -5.80
CA ILE A 108 6.85 16.40 -6.56
C ILE A 108 7.35 17.57 -5.71
N ALA A 109 6.47 18.20 -4.92
CA ALA A 109 6.77 19.37 -4.09
C ALA A 109 7.54 19.05 -2.81
N SER A 110 7.52 17.79 -2.33
CA SER A 110 8.05 17.43 -1.01
C SER A 110 9.56 17.65 -0.85
N ASN A 111 10.32 17.73 -1.94
CA ASN A 111 11.79 17.77 -1.92
C ASN A 111 12.42 18.86 -2.79
N VAL A 112 11.61 19.76 -3.36
CA VAL A 112 12.12 20.79 -4.29
C VAL A 112 11.38 22.12 -4.11
N PRO A 113 12.02 23.27 -4.48
CA PRO A 113 11.36 24.58 -4.47
C PRO A 113 10.13 24.63 -5.40
N LYS A 114 9.17 25.51 -5.11
CA LYS A 114 7.94 25.70 -5.91
C LYS A 114 8.21 25.88 -7.41
N SER A 115 9.23 26.67 -7.77
CA SER A 115 9.62 26.89 -9.18
C SER A 115 10.04 25.62 -9.90
N GLU A 116 10.78 24.75 -9.22
CA GLU A 116 11.20 23.45 -9.78
C GLU A 116 10.02 22.47 -9.83
N THR A 117 9.12 22.49 -8.84
CA THR A 117 7.87 21.73 -8.85
C THR A 117 7.05 22.07 -10.09
N ILE A 118 6.82 23.35 -10.36
CA ILE A 118 6.08 23.83 -11.54
C ILE A 118 6.75 23.36 -12.84
N LYS A 119 8.07 23.48 -12.95
CA LYS A 119 8.83 23.02 -14.12
C LYS A 119 8.65 21.53 -14.39
N ARG A 120 8.71 20.71 -13.34
CA ARG A 120 8.51 19.25 -13.46
C ARG A 120 7.07 18.91 -13.83
N MET A 121 6.08 19.57 -13.23
CA MET A 121 4.67 19.37 -13.58
C MET A 121 4.41 19.73 -15.05
N ARG A 122 4.95 20.84 -15.56
CA ARG A 122 4.83 21.22 -16.97
C ARG A 122 5.52 20.22 -17.91
N ALA A 123 6.66 19.68 -17.53
CA ALA A 123 7.35 18.65 -18.32
C ALA A 123 6.52 17.36 -18.42
N ILE A 124 5.89 16.94 -17.31
CA ILE A 124 4.97 15.79 -17.29
C ILE A 124 3.75 16.08 -18.17
N ALA A 125 3.09 17.24 -18.01
CA ALA A 125 1.93 17.62 -18.81
C ALA A 125 2.27 17.63 -20.31
N SER A 126 3.38 18.25 -20.72
CA SER A 126 3.81 18.29 -22.12
C SER A 126 4.09 16.91 -22.70
N ASN A 127 4.69 16.00 -21.92
CA ASN A 127 4.93 14.62 -22.34
C ASN A 127 3.60 13.87 -22.55
N LEU A 128 2.61 14.05 -21.65
CA LEU A 128 1.32 13.41 -21.74
C LEU A 128 0.46 13.96 -22.88
N ILE A 129 0.46 15.29 -23.09
CA ILE A 129 -0.22 15.95 -24.22
C ILE A 129 0.29 15.39 -25.57
N ASN A 130 1.59 15.12 -25.69
CA ASN A 130 2.16 14.57 -26.91
C ASN A 130 1.87 13.07 -27.14
N LYS A 131 1.55 12.32 -26.12
CA LYS A 131 1.36 10.85 -26.18
C LYS A 131 -0.10 10.41 -26.20
N LEU A 132 -1.01 11.22 -25.67
CA LEU A 132 -2.43 10.89 -25.54
C LEU A 132 -3.29 11.68 -26.53
N ASP A 133 -4.35 11.05 -27.01
CA ASP A 133 -5.36 11.77 -27.78
C ASP A 133 -6.19 12.65 -26.83
N LYS A 134 -6.25 13.94 -27.12
CA LYS A 134 -7.01 14.90 -26.30
C LYS A 134 -8.51 14.86 -26.54
N HIS A 135 -8.98 14.12 -27.54
CA HIS A 135 -10.38 14.11 -27.97
C HIS A 135 -10.97 15.54 -28.12
N SER A 136 -12.09 15.82 -27.47
CA SER A 136 -12.76 17.15 -27.49
C SER A 136 -12.24 18.12 -26.42
N PHE A 137 -11.16 17.78 -25.67
CA PHE A 137 -10.66 18.58 -24.56
C PHE A 137 -9.58 19.60 -24.98
N ASN A 138 -9.49 20.69 -24.22
CA ASN A 138 -8.43 21.67 -24.35
C ASN A 138 -7.17 21.17 -23.65
N SER A 139 -6.01 21.56 -24.19
CA SER A 139 -4.67 21.24 -23.63
C SER A 139 -3.79 22.47 -23.46
N ASP A 140 -4.37 23.67 -23.53
CA ASP A 140 -3.68 24.92 -23.24
C ASP A 140 -3.67 25.26 -21.73
N GLU A 141 -2.92 26.27 -21.33
CA GLU A 141 -2.82 26.71 -19.93
C GLU A 141 -3.95 27.72 -19.53
N ASN A 142 -5.07 27.79 -20.28
CA ASN A 142 -6.12 28.79 -20.07
C ASN A 142 -7.17 28.43 -19.02
N ILE A 143 -6.96 27.37 -18.25
CA ILE A 143 -7.82 27.05 -17.09
C ILE A 143 -7.72 28.17 -16.05
N ASN A 144 -8.86 28.67 -15.58
CA ASN A 144 -8.96 29.75 -14.60
C ASN A 144 -9.87 29.33 -13.43
N LEU A 145 -9.30 28.98 -12.32
CA LEU A 145 -10.00 28.62 -11.09
C LEU A 145 -10.30 29.83 -10.18
N GLY A 146 -9.86 31.04 -10.57
CA GLY A 146 -10.14 32.29 -9.86
C GLY A 146 -8.90 33.13 -9.59
N SER A 147 -9.12 34.33 -9.02
CA SER A 147 -8.07 35.25 -8.57
C SER A 147 -7.68 34.99 -7.11
N ASN A 148 -6.44 35.32 -6.74
CA ASN A 148 -5.91 35.16 -5.37
C ASN A 148 -6.03 33.73 -4.83
N LEU A 149 -5.69 32.74 -5.64
CA LEU A 149 -5.71 31.35 -5.26
C LEU A 149 -4.68 31.05 -4.16
N THR A 150 -5.07 30.17 -3.21
CA THR A 150 -4.11 29.57 -2.29
C THR A 150 -3.10 28.70 -3.05
N ASN A 151 -1.92 28.47 -2.48
CA ASN A 151 -0.90 27.63 -3.11
C ASN A 151 -1.45 26.27 -3.62
N ARG A 152 -2.35 25.65 -2.86
CA ARG A 152 -2.95 24.36 -3.25
C ARG A 152 -3.92 24.51 -4.42
N ALA A 153 -4.75 25.54 -4.44
CA ALA A 153 -5.68 25.82 -5.53
C ALA A 153 -4.96 26.17 -6.83
N GLU A 154 -3.88 26.96 -6.74
CA GLU A 154 -3.00 27.27 -7.86
C GLU A 154 -2.35 26.00 -8.45
N MET A 155 -1.93 25.06 -7.60
CA MET A 155 -1.33 23.80 -8.06
C MET A 155 -2.32 22.91 -8.80
N TYR A 156 -3.62 22.90 -8.46
CA TYR A 156 -4.64 22.21 -9.26
C TYR A 156 -4.75 22.80 -10.68
N GLN A 157 -4.67 24.13 -10.79
CA GLN A 157 -4.68 24.82 -12.08
C GLN A 157 -3.45 24.44 -12.91
N LEU A 158 -2.24 24.51 -12.31
CA LEU A 158 -0.98 24.14 -12.95
C LEU A 158 -0.82 22.65 -13.25
N GLY A 159 -1.55 21.79 -12.51
CA GLY A 159 -1.54 20.33 -12.69
C GLY A 159 -2.45 19.84 -13.81
N THR A 160 -3.25 20.69 -14.40
CA THR A 160 -4.19 20.31 -15.46
C THR A 160 -3.46 20.01 -16.76
N ILE A 161 -3.78 18.85 -17.36
CA ILE A 161 -3.21 18.35 -18.62
C ILE A 161 -4.23 18.54 -19.75
N PHE A 162 -5.45 18.07 -19.54
CA PHE A 162 -6.60 18.27 -20.42
C PHE A 162 -7.78 18.80 -19.62
N TYR A 163 -8.61 19.64 -20.22
CA TYR A 163 -9.80 20.15 -19.54
C TYR A 163 -10.94 20.53 -20.48
N LYS A 164 -12.14 20.57 -19.91
CA LYS A 164 -13.35 21.14 -20.49
C LYS A 164 -14.05 22.00 -19.46
N GLN A 165 -14.48 23.20 -19.85
CA GLN A 165 -15.14 24.16 -18.97
C GLN A 165 -16.65 24.07 -19.11
N TYR A 166 -17.35 24.06 -18.01
CA TYR A 166 -18.80 24.22 -17.92
C TYR A 166 -19.14 25.51 -17.17
N ILE A 167 -20.00 26.34 -17.75
CA ILE A 167 -20.39 27.62 -17.19
C ILE A 167 -21.78 27.47 -16.56
N LYS A 168 -21.97 28.01 -15.35
CA LYS A 168 -23.20 27.92 -14.58
C LYS A 168 -24.44 28.34 -15.38
N GLN A 169 -24.35 29.45 -16.14
CA GLN A 169 -25.47 30.02 -16.93
C GLN A 169 -25.82 29.18 -18.16
N ASN A 170 -24.95 28.28 -18.59
CA ASN A 170 -25.13 27.45 -19.78
C ASN A 170 -24.59 26.03 -19.53
N LEU A 171 -25.06 25.39 -18.46
CA LEU A 171 -24.69 24.02 -18.15
C LEU A 171 -25.25 23.05 -19.21
N PRO A 172 -24.41 22.21 -19.84
CA PRO A 172 -24.82 21.23 -20.85
C PRO A 172 -25.89 20.25 -20.34
N SER A 173 -26.53 19.57 -21.28
CA SER A 173 -27.45 18.48 -20.98
C SER A 173 -26.72 17.32 -20.28
N GLU A 174 -27.45 16.47 -19.57
CA GLU A 174 -26.91 15.26 -18.97
C GLU A 174 -26.23 14.37 -20.00
N GLU A 175 -26.80 14.23 -21.19
CA GLU A 175 -26.25 13.43 -22.30
C GLU A 175 -24.86 13.94 -22.73
N GLN A 176 -24.69 15.27 -22.85
CA GLN A 176 -23.39 15.85 -23.19
C GLN A 176 -22.39 15.68 -22.07
N LEU A 177 -22.77 15.87 -20.79
CA LEU A 177 -21.91 15.66 -19.64
C LEU A 177 -21.45 14.19 -19.53
N ARG A 178 -22.33 13.25 -19.85
CA ARG A 178 -22.01 11.81 -19.90
C ARG A 178 -21.04 11.49 -21.02
N THR A 179 -21.22 12.10 -22.19
CA THR A 179 -20.30 11.94 -23.33
C THR A 179 -18.91 12.47 -22.96
N ASP A 180 -18.84 13.66 -22.39
CA ASP A 180 -17.57 14.27 -21.95
C ASP A 180 -16.87 13.43 -20.90
N LEU A 181 -17.61 12.90 -19.91
CA LEU A 181 -17.05 12.02 -18.89
C LEU A 181 -16.52 10.70 -19.50
N LYS A 182 -17.27 10.13 -20.45
CA LYS A 182 -16.85 8.91 -21.15
C LYS A 182 -15.55 9.11 -21.93
N GLU A 183 -15.44 10.19 -22.71
CA GLU A 183 -14.20 10.55 -23.42
C GLU A 183 -13.03 10.76 -22.44
N MET A 184 -13.27 11.40 -21.29
CA MET A 184 -12.23 11.59 -20.27
C MET A 184 -11.79 10.28 -19.63
N LEU A 185 -12.71 9.33 -19.43
CA LEU A 185 -12.39 7.97 -18.97
C LEU A 185 -11.60 7.20 -20.04
N GLU A 186 -11.90 7.40 -21.32
CA GLU A 186 -11.12 6.81 -22.44
C GLU A 186 -9.67 7.33 -22.45
N ILE A 187 -9.46 8.64 -22.25
CA ILE A 187 -8.11 9.23 -22.07
C ILE A 187 -7.41 8.58 -20.87
N TYR A 188 -8.12 8.36 -19.77
CA TYR A 188 -7.52 7.76 -18.57
C TYR A 188 -7.16 6.29 -18.76
N GLU A 189 -7.98 5.51 -19.48
CA GLU A 189 -7.65 4.13 -19.86
C GLU A 189 -6.50 4.10 -20.88
N ASP A 190 -6.43 5.06 -21.81
CA ASP A 190 -5.30 5.20 -22.74
C ASP A 190 -4.00 5.53 -22.01
N TYR A 191 -4.04 6.44 -21.04
CA TYR A 191 -2.90 6.70 -20.16
C TYR A 191 -2.48 5.41 -19.42
N TYR A 192 -3.42 4.68 -18.85
CA TYR A 192 -3.12 3.43 -18.18
C TYR A 192 -2.49 2.40 -19.11
N ASN A 193 -3.07 2.20 -20.29
CA ASN A 193 -2.63 1.14 -21.22
C ASN A 193 -1.36 1.51 -21.98
N LYS A 194 -1.22 2.75 -22.43
CA LYS A 194 -0.13 3.17 -23.34
C LYS A 194 1.09 3.74 -22.60
N ILE A 195 0.91 4.25 -21.37
CA ILE A 195 1.98 4.91 -20.64
C ILE A 195 2.23 4.20 -19.31
N PHE A 196 1.26 4.22 -18.40
CA PHE A 196 1.41 3.66 -17.06
C PHE A 196 1.63 2.14 -17.09
N ASN A 197 0.87 1.42 -17.92
CA ASN A 197 0.98 -0.03 -18.08
C ASN A 197 2.10 -0.41 -19.04
N VAL A 198 2.54 0.46 -19.96
CA VAL A 198 3.72 0.27 -20.83
C VAL A 198 4.99 0.66 -20.08
N GLU A 199 5.00 1.67 -19.27
CA GLU A 199 6.05 1.87 -18.26
C GLU A 199 6.08 0.72 -17.24
N LYS A 200 4.93 0.11 -16.92
CA LYS A 200 4.81 -1.20 -16.25
C LYS A 200 5.00 -2.38 -17.19
N SER A 201 4.63 -2.34 -18.47
CA SER A 201 4.72 -3.45 -19.44
C SER A 201 6.01 -3.48 -20.23
N ASP A 202 6.81 -2.43 -20.20
CA ASP A 202 8.26 -2.63 -20.34
C ASP A 202 8.82 -3.34 -19.09
N SER A 203 8.09 -3.33 -17.96
CA SER A 203 8.22 -4.27 -16.82
C SER A 203 7.24 -5.46 -16.84
N ASP A 204 6.12 -5.45 -17.60
CA ASP A 204 5.04 -6.47 -17.61
C ASP A 204 4.78 -7.10 -19.00
N LYS A 205 5.50 -6.77 -20.06
CA LYS A 205 5.56 -7.63 -21.28
C LYS A 205 5.98 -9.06 -20.96
N THR A 206 6.24 -9.29 -19.70
CA THR A 206 6.67 -10.50 -19.05
C THR A 206 5.56 -11.42 -18.59
N LEU A 207 4.32 -10.95 -18.38
CA LEU A 207 3.26 -11.78 -17.82
C LEU A 207 2.34 -12.45 -18.85
N LYS A 208 2.38 -12.06 -20.14
CA LYS A 208 1.55 -12.67 -21.20
C LYS A 208 2.17 -13.84 -21.96
N TYR A 209 3.46 -14.15 -21.74
CA TYR A 209 4.14 -15.25 -22.44
C TYR A 209 4.37 -16.50 -21.58
N ARG A 210 3.61 -16.69 -20.51
CA ARG A 210 3.75 -17.86 -19.60
C ARG A 210 3.13 -19.17 -20.09
N ASN A 211 2.58 -19.24 -21.32
CA ASN A 211 2.00 -20.48 -21.84
C ASN A 211 2.71 -21.12 -23.04
N GLU A 212 3.81 -20.58 -23.51
CA GLU A 212 4.66 -21.28 -24.51
C GLU A 212 6.13 -20.94 -24.25
N GLY A 213 6.88 -21.93 -23.83
CA GLY A 213 8.33 -22.08 -23.80
C GLY A 213 9.21 -20.84 -23.80
N VAL A 214 9.91 -20.66 -22.69
CA VAL A 214 11.20 -19.93 -22.56
C VAL A 214 11.33 -18.65 -23.38
N ASN A 215 11.01 -17.50 -22.79
CA ASN A 215 11.59 -16.23 -23.23
C ASN A 215 11.92 -15.31 -22.05
N MET A 216 13.19 -14.88 -22.06
CA MET A 216 13.86 -14.11 -21.02
C MET A 216 13.37 -12.67 -20.96
N ILE A 217 13.17 -12.20 -19.74
CA ILE A 217 12.76 -10.86 -19.41
C ILE A 217 13.93 -10.13 -18.78
N SER A 218 14.22 -8.90 -19.23
CA SER A 218 15.05 -8.01 -18.45
C SER A 218 14.24 -7.53 -17.24
N LYS A 219 14.27 -8.26 -16.13
CA LYS A 219 13.71 -7.84 -14.86
C LYS A 219 14.48 -6.60 -14.42
N LYS A 220 13.81 -5.45 -14.30
CA LYS A 220 14.37 -4.32 -13.56
C LYS A 220 14.55 -4.81 -12.11
N ILE A 221 15.80 -4.79 -11.65
CA ILE A 221 16.13 -5.27 -10.30
C ILE A 221 15.78 -4.16 -9.32
N ASP A 222 14.57 -4.21 -8.78
CA ASP A 222 14.10 -3.31 -7.73
C ASP A 222 14.09 -4.02 -6.37
N ASN A 223 14.34 -3.27 -5.30
CA ASN A 223 14.03 -3.73 -3.96
C ASN A 223 12.52 -3.60 -3.71
N ILE A 224 11.89 -4.60 -3.11
CA ILE A 224 10.44 -4.63 -2.89
C ILE A 224 10.14 -4.90 -1.42
N ILE A 225 9.16 -4.20 -0.87
CA ILE A 225 8.54 -4.54 0.41
C ILE A 225 7.07 -4.86 0.17
N LEU A 226 6.67 -6.10 0.44
CA LEU A 226 5.29 -6.56 0.48
C LEU A 226 4.72 -6.20 1.85
N TYR A 227 3.75 -5.30 1.93
CA TYR A 227 3.22 -4.82 3.20
C TYR A 227 1.70 -4.90 3.27
N GLY A 228 1.16 -4.96 4.46
CA GLY A 228 -0.29 -4.98 4.71
C GLY A 228 -0.67 -5.71 5.99
N PRO A 229 -1.97 -5.85 6.26
CA PRO A 229 -2.48 -6.54 7.43
C PRO A 229 -2.01 -7.99 7.54
N PRO A 230 -2.00 -8.59 8.75
CA PRO A 230 -1.68 -10.01 8.91
C PRO A 230 -2.68 -10.91 8.18
N GLY A 231 -2.22 -12.04 7.67
CA GLY A 231 -3.05 -13.01 6.95
C GLY A 231 -3.48 -12.60 5.53
N THR A 232 -2.80 -11.62 4.91
CA THR A 232 -3.05 -11.20 3.51
C THR A 232 -2.17 -11.91 2.48
N GLY A 233 -1.46 -12.96 2.86
CA GLY A 233 -0.67 -13.78 1.93
C GLY A 233 0.70 -13.20 1.53
N LYS A 234 1.28 -12.25 2.29
CA LYS A 234 2.59 -11.65 1.98
C LYS A 234 3.71 -12.67 1.83
N THR A 235 3.91 -13.51 2.84
CA THR A 235 4.93 -14.57 2.84
C THR A 235 4.62 -15.63 1.77
N PHE A 236 3.35 -15.96 1.56
CA PHE A 236 2.91 -16.86 0.49
C PHE A 236 3.29 -16.31 -0.89
N LYS A 237 3.01 -15.03 -1.15
CA LYS A 237 3.37 -14.35 -2.38
C LYS A 237 4.89 -14.32 -2.58
N MET A 238 5.64 -13.99 -1.52
CA MET A 238 7.10 -14.02 -1.56
C MET A 238 7.63 -15.41 -1.94
N GLN A 239 7.06 -16.48 -1.37
CA GLN A 239 7.48 -17.85 -1.63
C GLN A 239 7.11 -18.34 -3.04
N HIS A 240 5.89 -18.07 -3.52
CA HIS A 240 5.38 -18.66 -4.76
C HIS A 240 5.66 -17.81 -6.00
N GLU A 241 5.63 -16.48 -5.89
CA GLU A 241 5.86 -15.61 -7.06
C GLU A 241 7.33 -15.22 -7.24
N TYR A 242 8.11 -15.21 -6.16
CA TYR A 242 9.51 -14.79 -6.23
C TYR A 242 10.48 -15.95 -6.02
N ILE A 243 10.40 -16.67 -4.90
CA ILE A 243 11.37 -17.74 -4.58
C ILE A 243 11.23 -18.91 -5.56
N GLY A 244 10.00 -19.28 -5.95
CA GLY A 244 9.76 -20.44 -6.81
C GLY A 244 10.45 -20.40 -8.19
N ASP A 245 10.86 -19.23 -8.65
CA ASP A 245 11.54 -19.03 -9.94
C ASP A 245 13.09 -19.10 -9.83
N PHE A 246 13.64 -19.25 -8.61
CA PHE A 246 15.09 -19.22 -8.38
C PHE A 246 15.64 -20.58 -8.00
N ALA A 247 16.88 -20.87 -8.43
CA ALA A 247 17.62 -21.99 -7.92
C ALA A 247 17.90 -21.83 -6.41
N LYS A 248 17.95 -22.92 -5.67
CA LYS A 248 18.09 -22.88 -4.21
C LYS A 248 19.37 -22.16 -3.76
N GLU A 249 20.45 -22.29 -4.49
CA GLU A 249 21.73 -21.63 -4.24
C GLU A 249 21.73 -20.13 -4.56
N ASP A 250 20.77 -19.64 -5.35
CA ASP A 250 20.64 -18.23 -5.75
C ASP A 250 19.60 -17.49 -4.92
N CYS A 251 18.99 -18.17 -3.94
CA CYS A 251 17.97 -17.64 -3.06
C CYS A 251 18.41 -17.70 -1.59
N PHE A 252 18.49 -16.53 -0.95
CA PHE A 252 18.84 -16.38 0.45
C PHE A 252 17.62 -15.89 1.22
N VAL A 253 17.23 -16.62 2.27
CA VAL A 253 16.03 -16.29 3.07
C VAL A 253 16.44 -16.10 4.53
N THR A 254 15.97 -15.02 5.14
CA THR A 254 16.13 -14.75 6.56
C THR A 254 14.86 -14.11 7.13
N THR A 255 14.67 -14.22 8.44
CA THR A 255 13.60 -13.55 9.17
C THR A 255 14.21 -12.57 10.17
N PHE A 256 13.76 -11.32 10.17
CA PHE A 256 14.22 -10.36 11.15
C PHE A 256 13.48 -10.52 12.47
N HIS A 257 14.19 -10.32 13.58
CA HIS A 257 13.66 -10.30 14.95
C HIS A 257 14.34 -9.18 15.75
N GLN A 258 13.84 -8.85 16.92
CA GLN A 258 14.28 -7.68 17.69
C GLN A 258 15.79 -7.65 17.99
N SER A 259 16.43 -8.80 18.16
CA SER A 259 17.87 -8.92 18.42
C SER A 259 18.71 -9.16 17.17
N PHE A 260 18.12 -9.13 15.96
CA PHE A 260 18.87 -9.33 14.71
C PHE A 260 19.81 -8.14 14.46
N SER A 261 21.07 -8.42 14.18
CA SER A 261 22.14 -7.41 14.19
C SER A 261 22.92 -7.34 12.87
N TYR A 262 23.75 -6.30 12.73
CA TYR A 262 24.70 -6.12 11.63
C TYR A 262 25.65 -7.32 11.52
N GLU A 263 26.08 -7.89 12.66
CA GLU A 263 27.00 -9.00 12.75
C GLU A 263 26.43 -10.30 12.19
N GLU A 264 25.11 -10.47 12.24
CA GLU A 264 24.43 -11.61 11.64
C GLU A 264 24.13 -11.39 10.16
N PHE A 265 23.90 -10.13 9.78
CA PHE A 265 23.49 -9.78 8.44
C PHE A 265 24.67 -9.57 7.49
N VAL A 266 25.69 -8.83 7.90
CA VAL A 266 26.81 -8.43 7.05
C VAL A 266 28.09 -9.20 7.42
N GLU A 267 28.69 -8.90 8.54
CA GLU A 267 29.87 -9.57 9.08
C GLU A 267 30.03 -9.32 10.58
N GLY A 268 30.57 -10.27 11.32
CA GLY A 268 30.78 -10.12 12.75
C GLY A 268 31.86 -11.05 13.30
N LEU A 269 32.42 -10.68 14.45
CA LEU A 269 33.35 -11.51 15.20
C LEU A 269 32.60 -12.64 15.92
N LYS A 270 32.92 -13.89 15.59
CA LYS A 270 32.31 -15.06 16.26
C LYS A 270 33.40 -15.93 16.90
N PRO A 271 33.16 -16.46 18.11
CA PRO A 271 34.05 -17.39 18.74
C PRO A 271 34.05 -18.72 17.98
N VAL A 272 35.26 -19.23 17.67
CA VAL A 272 35.45 -20.54 17.05
C VAL A 272 36.32 -21.37 17.98
N LEU A 273 35.87 -22.58 18.28
CA LEU A 273 36.67 -23.52 19.06
C LEU A 273 37.80 -24.07 18.18
N SER A 274 39.05 -23.89 18.61
CA SER A 274 40.20 -24.49 17.93
C SER A 274 40.14 -26.00 18.11
N SER A 275 40.19 -26.75 17.02
CA SER A 275 40.24 -28.22 17.05
C SER A 275 41.53 -28.78 17.69
N ALA A 276 42.54 -27.93 17.95
CA ALA A 276 43.85 -28.32 18.46
C ALA A 276 44.15 -27.83 19.90
N SER A 277 43.35 -26.91 20.46
CA SER A 277 43.49 -26.40 21.83
C SER A 277 42.15 -25.97 22.39
N SER A 278 41.99 -25.94 23.73
CA SER A 278 40.80 -25.45 24.43
C SER A 278 40.61 -23.92 24.29
N ASP A 279 41.41 -23.25 23.48
CA ASP A 279 41.40 -21.81 23.35
C ASP A 279 40.30 -21.34 22.39
N VAL A 280 39.56 -20.32 22.80
CA VAL A 280 38.57 -19.65 21.97
C VAL A 280 39.31 -18.65 21.06
N LYS A 281 39.22 -18.86 19.75
CA LYS A 281 39.67 -17.89 18.76
C LYS A 281 38.47 -17.12 18.23
N TYR A 282 38.66 -15.85 17.90
CA TYR A 282 37.67 -15.04 17.26
C TYR A 282 37.95 -14.92 15.76
N GLU A 283 36.97 -15.25 14.95
CA GLU A 283 37.07 -15.13 13.50
C GLU A 283 35.94 -14.25 12.95
N ILE A 284 36.26 -13.49 11.90
CA ILE A 284 35.25 -12.70 11.20
C ILE A 284 34.45 -13.65 10.32
N GLN A 285 33.15 -13.82 10.66
CA GLN A 285 32.23 -14.60 9.86
C GLN A 285 31.35 -13.65 9.01
N LYS A 286 31.20 -14.01 7.73
CA LYS A 286 30.33 -13.26 6.78
C LYS A 286 28.88 -13.65 6.98
N GLY A 287 28.00 -12.64 7.08
CA GLY A 287 26.55 -12.78 7.25
C GLY A 287 25.84 -13.11 5.93
N ILE A 288 24.50 -13.23 6.02
CA ILE A 288 23.67 -13.66 4.89
C ILE A 288 23.67 -12.65 3.74
N PHE A 289 23.68 -11.35 4.03
CA PHE A 289 23.73 -10.30 3.02
C PHE A 289 25.06 -10.31 2.24
N TYR A 290 26.18 -10.45 2.96
CA TYR A 290 27.48 -10.58 2.31
C TYR A 290 27.53 -11.81 1.38
N LYS A 291 27.02 -12.95 1.85
CA LYS A 291 26.97 -14.20 1.06
C LYS A 291 26.11 -14.06 -0.19
N ALA A 292 24.99 -13.34 -0.11
CA ALA A 292 24.15 -13.05 -1.25
C ALA A 292 24.87 -12.14 -2.28
N CYS A 293 25.61 -11.13 -1.82
CA CYS A 293 26.44 -10.28 -2.68
C CYS A 293 27.58 -11.08 -3.35
N GLU A 294 28.24 -11.95 -2.60
CA GLU A 294 29.28 -12.86 -3.13
C GLU A 294 28.72 -13.76 -4.22
N ARG A 295 27.55 -14.39 -3.97
CA ARG A 295 26.87 -15.23 -4.98
C ARG A 295 26.48 -14.44 -6.23
N ALA A 296 26.03 -13.20 -6.06
CA ALA A 296 25.69 -12.33 -7.18
C ALA A 296 26.92 -12.01 -8.07
N ALA A 297 28.08 -11.79 -7.45
CA ALA A 297 29.33 -11.64 -8.19
C ALA A 297 29.73 -12.93 -8.93
N VAL A 298 29.56 -14.11 -8.30
CA VAL A 298 29.80 -15.40 -8.96
C VAL A 298 28.91 -15.57 -10.19
N LEU A 299 27.63 -15.26 -10.11
CA LEU A 299 26.71 -15.33 -11.24
C LEU A 299 27.05 -14.34 -12.37
N ALA A 300 27.71 -13.23 -12.03
CA ALA A 300 28.23 -12.27 -13.00
C ALA A 300 29.58 -12.70 -13.63
N GLY A 301 30.05 -13.93 -13.33
CA GLY A 301 31.24 -14.53 -13.95
C GLY A 301 32.55 -14.26 -13.20
N TYR A 302 32.49 -13.95 -11.89
CA TYR A 302 33.68 -13.84 -11.05
C TYR A 302 33.86 -15.11 -10.22
N GLU A 303 35.05 -15.73 -10.29
CA GLU A 303 35.38 -16.92 -9.53
C GLU A 303 36.20 -16.56 -8.29
N ALA A 304 35.80 -17.05 -7.13
CA ALA A 304 36.61 -16.95 -5.92
C ALA A 304 37.88 -17.77 -6.07
N SER A 305 38.96 -17.33 -5.43
CA SER A 305 40.22 -18.08 -5.29
C SER A 305 40.55 -18.28 -3.81
N GLU A 306 41.62 -19.04 -3.47
CA GLU A 306 42.03 -19.23 -2.09
C GLU A 306 42.38 -17.92 -1.35
N THR A 307 42.78 -16.89 -2.09
CA THR A 307 43.25 -15.61 -1.54
C THR A 307 42.28 -14.45 -1.73
N GLU A 308 41.26 -14.59 -2.63
CA GLU A 308 40.41 -13.47 -3.00
C GLU A 308 38.98 -13.90 -3.33
N SER A 309 38.00 -13.24 -2.73
CA SER A 309 36.58 -13.51 -2.97
C SER A 309 36.12 -13.02 -4.36
N ALA A 310 35.02 -13.60 -4.88
CA ALA A 310 34.44 -13.19 -6.16
C ALA A 310 33.95 -11.74 -6.10
N LEU A 311 33.37 -11.30 -4.99
CA LEU A 311 32.92 -9.93 -4.78
C LEU A 311 34.09 -8.93 -4.84
N LYS A 312 35.21 -9.28 -4.21
CA LYS A 312 36.42 -8.43 -4.24
C LYS A 312 36.96 -8.30 -5.66
N LYS A 313 37.09 -9.40 -6.40
CA LYS A 313 37.47 -9.37 -7.82
C LYS A 313 36.51 -8.51 -8.65
N CYS A 314 35.21 -8.60 -8.39
CA CYS A 314 34.20 -7.79 -9.05
C CYS A 314 34.39 -6.28 -8.79
N ILE A 315 34.65 -5.89 -7.54
CA ILE A 315 34.86 -4.48 -7.15
C ILE A 315 36.03 -3.83 -7.91
N TYR A 316 37.10 -4.56 -8.12
CA TYR A 316 38.33 -4.03 -8.76
C TYR A 316 38.42 -4.27 -10.27
N ASP A 317 37.44 -4.98 -10.89
CA ASP A 317 37.44 -5.20 -12.34
C ASP A 317 36.95 -3.93 -13.08
N SER A 318 37.72 -3.44 -14.04
CA SER A 318 37.33 -2.32 -14.89
C SER A 318 36.13 -2.63 -15.81
N GLY A 319 35.93 -3.92 -16.15
CA GLY A 319 34.83 -4.40 -17.01
C GLY A 319 33.54 -4.76 -16.21
N ARG A 320 33.47 -4.43 -14.91
CA ARG A 320 32.35 -4.83 -14.03
C ARG A 320 30.97 -4.37 -14.51
N SER A 321 30.88 -3.18 -15.12
CA SER A 321 29.61 -2.65 -15.63
C SER A 321 29.03 -3.56 -16.72
N GLU A 322 29.84 -3.93 -17.70
CA GLU A 322 29.42 -4.77 -18.81
C GLU A 322 29.03 -6.18 -18.34
N LYS A 323 29.79 -6.76 -17.41
CA LYS A 323 29.49 -8.08 -16.83
C LYS A 323 28.20 -8.07 -16.00
N MET A 324 27.94 -7.00 -15.23
CA MET A 324 26.70 -6.84 -14.49
C MET A 324 25.50 -6.70 -15.42
N ASP A 325 25.62 -5.88 -16.47
CA ASP A 325 24.57 -5.73 -17.49
C ASP A 325 24.30 -7.06 -18.22
N GLU A 326 25.34 -7.82 -18.55
CA GLU A 326 25.20 -9.15 -19.15
C GLU A 326 24.54 -10.15 -18.19
N ALA A 327 24.93 -10.14 -16.92
CA ALA A 327 24.31 -11.01 -15.92
C ALA A 327 22.80 -10.70 -15.78
N ILE A 328 22.42 -9.42 -15.73
CA ILE A 328 21.02 -9.00 -15.65
C ILE A 328 20.25 -9.40 -16.91
N LYS A 329 20.81 -9.15 -18.11
CA LYS A 329 20.20 -9.54 -19.38
C LYS A 329 19.97 -11.05 -19.48
N ASN A 330 20.89 -11.85 -18.96
CA ASN A 330 20.82 -13.31 -18.95
C ASN A 330 20.05 -13.87 -17.73
N ASN A 331 19.31 -13.03 -16.98
CA ASN A 331 18.55 -13.40 -15.78
C ASN A 331 19.38 -14.12 -14.69
N LYS A 332 20.69 -13.84 -14.63
CA LYS A 332 21.59 -14.31 -13.59
C LYS A 332 21.49 -13.41 -12.36
N ILE A 333 20.40 -13.58 -11.61
CA ILE A 333 19.99 -12.73 -10.49
C ILE A 333 20.03 -13.55 -9.21
N VAL A 334 20.49 -12.95 -8.12
CA VAL A 334 20.38 -13.50 -6.77
C VAL A 334 19.22 -12.81 -6.05
N LEU A 335 18.47 -13.60 -5.30
CA LEU A 335 17.35 -13.13 -4.49
C LEU A 335 17.69 -13.18 -3.01
N LEU A 336 17.53 -12.06 -2.31
CA LEU A 336 17.56 -11.98 -0.85
C LEU A 336 16.17 -11.68 -0.33
N CYS A 337 15.58 -12.63 0.39
CA CYS A 337 14.28 -12.51 1.04
C CYS A 337 14.44 -12.22 2.53
N ILE A 338 13.77 -11.19 3.02
CA ILE A 338 13.76 -10.79 4.42
C ILE A 338 12.32 -10.80 4.92
N ASP A 339 11.95 -11.85 5.64
CA ASP A 339 10.63 -11.91 6.27
C ASP A 339 10.60 -11.04 7.53
N GLU A 340 9.47 -10.36 7.77
CA GLU A 340 9.27 -9.46 8.91
C GLU A 340 10.35 -8.36 9.03
N ILE A 341 10.68 -7.70 7.92
CA ILE A 341 11.80 -6.74 7.85
C ILE A 341 11.72 -5.63 8.91
N ASN A 342 10.52 -5.25 9.34
CA ASN A 342 10.28 -4.22 10.33
C ASN A 342 10.41 -4.69 11.79
N ARG A 343 10.65 -5.98 12.07
CA ARG A 343 10.86 -6.49 13.44
C ARG A 343 12.25 -6.22 13.99
N ALA A 344 13.22 -5.87 13.16
CA ALA A 344 14.53 -5.41 13.58
C ALA A 344 14.70 -3.90 13.40
N ASN A 345 15.70 -3.33 14.03
CA ASN A 345 16.15 -1.97 13.69
C ASN A 345 16.89 -2.00 12.35
N VAL A 346 16.16 -1.85 11.25
CA VAL A 346 16.68 -2.02 9.88
C VAL A 346 17.86 -1.10 9.60
N SER A 347 17.82 0.15 10.10
CA SER A 347 18.91 1.10 9.92
C SER A 347 20.19 0.65 10.64
N ALA A 348 20.08 0.03 11.81
CA ALA A 348 21.22 -0.54 12.53
C ALA A 348 21.73 -1.83 11.86
N VAL A 349 20.83 -2.69 11.36
CA VAL A 349 21.18 -3.95 10.67
C VAL A 349 21.92 -3.70 9.37
N PHE A 350 21.51 -2.72 8.57
CA PHE A 350 22.21 -2.35 7.34
C PHE A 350 23.42 -1.44 7.61
N GLY A 351 23.37 -0.63 8.66
CA GLY A 351 24.41 0.35 8.96
C GLY A 351 24.70 1.27 7.75
N ASP A 352 25.97 1.53 7.47
CA ASP A 352 26.41 2.36 6.34
C ASP A 352 26.01 1.77 4.97
N LEU A 353 25.73 0.45 4.91
CA LEU A 353 25.38 -0.25 3.68
C LEU A 353 23.97 0.11 3.19
N ILE A 354 23.15 0.78 4.01
CA ILE A 354 21.82 1.25 3.63
C ILE A 354 21.84 2.11 2.35
N SER A 355 22.93 2.81 2.11
CA SER A 355 23.11 3.61 0.89
C SER A 355 23.41 2.77 -0.34
N LEU A 356 24.06 1.61 -0.17
CA LEU A 356 24.50 0.75 -1.26
C LEU A 356 23.37 -0.12 -1.84
N ILE A 357 22.29 -0.35 -1.07
CA ILE A 357 21.15 -1.12 -1.57
C ILE A 357 20.33 -0.35 -2.61
N GLU A 358 20.51 0.98 -2.72
CA GLU A 358 19.88 1.79 -3.76
C GLU A 358 20.34 1.33 -5.14
N PRO A 359 19.42 0.98 -6.08
CA PRO A 359 19.80 0.43 -7.39
C PRO A 359 20.81 1.27 -8.15
N SER A 360 20.75 2.61 -8.02
CA SER A 360 21.65 3.54 -8.71
C SER A 360 23.10 3.56 -8.17
N LYS A 361 23.32 3.00 -6.97
CA LYS A 361 24.63 3.02 -6.27
C LYS A 361 25.35 1.67 -6.23
N ARG A 362 24.77 0.66 -6.88
CA ARG A 362 25.30 -0.70 -6.93
C ARG A 362 26.47 -0.83 -7.91
N ILE A 363 27.29 -1.86 -7.74
CA ILE A 363 28.41 -2.18 -8.65
C ILE A 363 27.89 -2.30 -10.09
N GLY A 364 28.59 -1.66 -11.01
CA GLY A 364 28.27 -1.66 -12.42
C GLY A 364 27.33 -0.53 -12.84
N THR A 365 26.85 0.30 -11.89
CA THR A 365 25.98 1.45 -12.22
C THR A 365 26.79 2.76 -12.29
N LYS A 366 26.21 3.78 -12.92
CA LYS A 366 26.88 5.09 -13.13
C LYS A 366 27.29 5.80 -11.83
N ASN A 367 26.55 5.58 -10.75
CA ASN A 367 26.76 6.24 -9.46
C ASN A 367 27.18 5.24 -8.38
N GLU A 368 27.88 4.17 -8.76
CA GLU A 368 28.30 3.13 -7.84
C GLU A 368 29.10 3.69 -6.66
N MET A 369 28.94 3.06 -5.51
CA MET A 369 29.63 3.41 -4.28
C MET A 369 30.29 2.19 -3.68
N ILE A 370 31.49 2.39 -3.12
CA ILE A 370 32.23 1.38 -2.39
C ILE A 370 32.43 1.91 -0.97
N VAL A 371 32.24 1.07 0.03
CA VAL A 371 32.49 1.38 1.45
C VAL A 371 33.44 0.36 2.05
N ARG A 372 34.07 0.72 3.16
CA ARG A 372 34.97 -0.17 3.90
C ARG A 372 34.25 -0.77 5.09
N LEU A 373 34.20 -2.10 5.16
CA LEU A 373 33.53 -2.81 6.24
C LEU A 373 34.23 -2.59 7.60
N PRO A 374 33.50 -2.52 8.72
CA PRO A 374 34.06 -2.14 10.01
C PRO A 374 34.97 -3.22 10.65
N TYR A 375 34.68 -4.50 10.45
CA TYR A 375 35.44 -5.61 11.07
C TYR A 375 36.58 -6.08 10.17
N SER A 376 36.27 -6.54 8.96
CA SER A 376 37.28 -7.08 8.03
C SER A 376 38.16 -6.01 7.38
N LYS A 377 37.75 -4.76 7.40
CA LYS A 377 38.40 -3.65 6.66
C LYS A 377 38.46 -3.88 5.14
N GLU A 378 37.66 -4.80 4.64
CA GLU A 378 37.52 -5.03 3.19
C GLU A 378 36.66 -3.99 2.53
N ASP A 379 36.96 -3.67 1.28
CA ASP A 379 36.08 -2.86 0.45
C ASP A 379 34.85 -3.70 0.05
N PHE A 380 33.68 -3.07 0.13
CA PHE A 380 32.39 -3.72 -0.10
C PHE A 380 31.46 -2.84 -0.92
N SER A 381 30.71 -3.47 -1.79
CA SER A 381 29.58 -2.85 -2.50
C SER A 381 28.55 -3.92 -2.86
N VAL A 382 27.35 -3.49 -3.26
CA VAL A 382 26.25 -4.36 -3.62
C VAL A 382 26.22 -4.57 -5.13
N PRO A 383 26.26 -5.81 -5.65
CA PRO A 383 26.14 -6.09 -7.07
C PRO A 383 24.79 -5.70 -7.65
N ALA A 384 24.78 -5.20 -8.89
CA ALA A 384 23.55 -4.74 -9.56
C ALA A 384 22.54 -5.87 -9.80
N ASN A 385 22.98 -7.12 -9.90
CA ASN A 385 22.16 -8.31 -10.09
C ASN A 385 21.64 -8.96 -8.80
N LEU A 386 21.67 -8.26 -7.66
CA LEU A 386 21.03 -8.68 -6.41
C LEU A 386 19.64 -8.04 -6.28
N MET A 387 18.61 -8.84 -6.06
CA MET A 387 17.25 -8.38 -5.76
C MET A 387 16.93 -8.59 -4.27
N ILE A 388 16.30 -7.61 -3.63
CA ILE A 388 15.94 -7.70 -2.20
C ILE A 388 14.42 -7.60 -2.08
N ILE A 389 13.80 -8.58 -1.40
CA ILE A 389 12.36 -8.57 -1.12
C ILE A 389 12.16 -8.70 0.38
N GLY A 390 11.39 -7.76 0.95
CA GLY A 390 10.98 -7.82 2.34
C GLY A 390 9.48 -8.03 2.49
N THR A 391 9.03 -8.66 3.59
CA THR A 391 7.64 -8.63 4.03
C THR A 391 7.51 -7.77 5.29
N MET A 392 6.35 -7.12 5.44
CA MET A 392 6.08 -6.24 6.57
C MET A 392 4.61 -6.31 7.00
N ASN A 393 4.34 -6.62 8.26
CA ASN A 393 3.03 -6.48 8.86
C ASN A 393 2.79 -5.03 9.29
N THR A 394 1.66 -4.45 8.89
CA THR A 394 1.33 -3.04 9.22
C THR A 394 0.61 -2.88 10.55
N ALA A 395 -0.07 -3.92 11.03
CA ALA A 395 -0.83 -3.88 12.28
C ALA A 395 0.05 -3.97 13.53
N ASP A 396 1.27 -4.48 13.44
CA ASP A 396 2.17 -4.66 14.57
C ASP A 396 2.65 -3.31 15.12
N ARG A 397 2.10 -2.87 16.24
CA ARG A 397 2.42 -1.58 16.89
C ARG A 397 3.76 -1.56 17.62
N SER A 398 4.30 -2.71 17.98
CA SER A 398 5.60 -2.85 18.68
C SER A 398 6.82 -2.61 17.78
N ILE A 399 6.61 -2.29 16.51
CA ILE A 399 7.61 -2.28 15.46
C ILE A 399 7.95 -0.86 15.05
N GLN A 400 9.25 -0.60 14.86
CA GLN A 400 9.74 0.69 14.40
C GLN A 400 9.22 0.99 12.99
N LEU A 401 8.68 2.20 12.80
CA LEU A 401 8.38 2.71 11.47
C LEU A 401 9.67 2.71 10.64
N LEU A 402 9.63 2.12 9.46
CA LEU A 402 10.74 2.22 8.51
C LEU A 402 11.05 3.69 8.26
N ASP A 403 12.30 4.06 8.44
CA ASP A 403 12.74 5.44 8.26
C ASP A 403 12.59 5.90 6.80
N SER A 404 12.67 7.21 6.60
CA SER A 404 12.52 7.81 5.27
C SER A 404 13.65 7.40 4.31
N ALA A 405 14.80 6.98 4.84
CA ALA A 405 15.93 6.54 4.03
C ALA A 405 15.64 5.18 3.37
N LEU A 406 15.03 4.24 4.11
CA LEU A 406 14.59 2.95 3.57
C LEU A 406 13.44 3.11 2.58
N ARG A 407 12.46 3.95 2.90
CA ARG A 407 11.29 4.17 2.01
C ARG A 407 11.68 4.57 0.59
N ARG A 408 12.78 5.28 0.40
CA ARG A 408 13.27 5.68 -0.92
C ARG A 408 14.01 4.59 -1.68
N ARG A 409 14.43 3.53 -1.00
CA ARG A 409 15.24 2.45 -1.57
C ARG A 409 14.46 1.19 -1.90
N PHE A 410 13.18 1.16 -1.52
CA PHE A 410 12.28 0.05 -1.78
C PHE A 410 11.01 0.54 -2.48
N ARG A 411 10.51 -0.25 -3.40
CA ARG A 411 9.15 -0.15 -3.92
C ARG A 411 8.21 -0.85 -2.95
N PHE A 412 7.17 -0.18 -2.52
CA PHE A 412 6.19 -0.71 -1.59
C PHE A 412 4.99 -1.27 -2.35
N GLU A 413 4.64 -2.53 -2.08
CA GLU A 413 3.50 -3.21 -2.67
C GLU A 413 2.52 -3.62 -1.58
N GLU A 414 1.32 -3.01 -1.59
CA GLU A 414 0.29 -3.23 -0.59
C GLU A 414 -0.50 -4.50 -0.90
N LEU A 415 -0.61 -5.40 0.08
CA LEU A 415 -1.46 -6.59 0.03
C LEU A 415 -2.62 -6.42 1.00
N LEU A 416 -3.80 -6.16 0.46
CA LEU A 416 -5.06 -6.11 1.20
C LEU A 416 -5.75 -7.47 1.18
N PRO A 417 -6.75 -7.70 2.09
CA PRO A 417 -7.53 -8.93 2.07
C PRO A 417 -8.19 -9.17 0.71
N ASP A 418 -7.91 -10.31 0.09
CA ASP A 418 -8.54 -10.72 -1.17
C ASP A 418 -9.69 -11.69 -0.88
N TYR A 419 -10.89 -11.18 -0.99
CA TYR A 419 -12.09 -11.98 -0.74
C TYR A 419 -12.41 -12.96 -1.88
N SER A 420 -11.74 -12.90 -3.03
CA SER A 420 -11.94 -13.86 -4.12
C SER A 420 -11.38 -15.25 -3.79
N GLU A 421 -10.37 -15.32 -2.93
CA GLU A 421 -9.74 -16.55 -2.47
C GLU A 421 -10.65 -17.38 -1.53
N ILE A 422 -11.66 -16.75 -0.92
CA ILE A 422 -12.57 -17.42 0.00
C ILE A 422 -13.73 -18.05 -0.79
N LYS A 423 -13.81 -19.39 -0.80
CA LYS A 423 -14.83 -20.16 -1.52
C LYS A 423 -16.18 -20.19 -0.80
N ASN A 424 -16.17 -20.22 0.53
CA ASN A 424 -17.38 -20.24 1.35
C ASN A 424 -18.02 -18.82 1.38
N LYS A 425 -19.29 -18.73 0.95
CA LYS A 425 -20.00 -17.45 0.84
C LYS A 425 -20.27 -16.81 2.19
N THR A 426 -20.60 -17.59 3.21
CA THR A 426 -20.83 -17.11 4.58
C THR A 426 -19.55 -16.52 5.17
N ALA A 427 -18.43 -17.27 5.10
CA ALA A 427 -17.12 -16.82 5.53
C ALA A 427 -16.71 -15.51 4.86
N LYS A 428 -16.90 -15.44 3.54
CA LYS A 428 -16.64 -14.23 2.75
C LYS A 428 -17.43 -13.03 3.25
N THR A 429 -18.74 -13.19 3.45
CA THR A 429 -19.62 -12.12 3.92
C THR A 429 -19.22 -11.66 5.32
N ILE A 430 -18.98 -12.58 6.24
CA ILE A 430 -18.55 -12.31 7.62
C ILE A 430 -17.25 -11.49 7.61
N LEU A 431 -16.22 -11.94 6.88
CA LEU A 431 -14.94 -11.22 6.81
C LEU A 431 -15.09 -9.83 6.21
N GLN A 432 -15.91 -9.67 5.18
CA GLN A 432 -16.19 -8.35 4.59
C GLN A 432 -16.83 -7.40 5.60
N LYS A 433 -17.79 -7.88 6.39
CA LYS A 433 -18.48 -7.09 7.43
C LYS A 433 -17.54 -6.72 8.58
N ILE A 434 -16.79 -7.69 9.10
CA ILE A 434 -15.77 -7.47 10.14
C ILE A 434 -14.78 -6.41 9.66
N ASN A 435 -14.19 -6.56 8.48
CA ASN A 435 -13.21 -5.62 7.96
C ASN A 435 -13.80 -4.22 7.67
N ALA A 436 -15.06 -4.14 7.27
CA ALA A 436 -15.76 -2.86 7.12
C ALA A 436 -15.87 -2.13 8.47
N ARG A 437 -16.23 -2.85 9.54
CA ARG A 437 -16.35 -2.32 10.91
C ARG A 437 -14.98 -1.94 11.50
N ILE A 438 -13.95 -2.77 11.28
CA ILE A 438 -12.57 -2.46 11.68
C ILE A 438 -12.09 -1.16 11.03
N ARG A 439 -12.30 -0.97 9.74
CA ARG A 439 -11.92 0.27 9.05
C ARG A 439 -12.64 1.52 9.60
N CYS A 440 -13.84 1.36 10.14
CA CYS A 440 -14.58 2.46 10.76
C CYS A 440 -14.06 2.78 12.16
N LEU A 441 -13.68 1.77 12.95
CA LEU A 441 -13.32 1.92 14.37
C LEU A 441 -11.81 2.10 14.59
N LEU A 442 -10.98 1.63 13.66
CA LEU A 442 -9.52 1.78 13.64
C LEU A 442 -9.06 2.38 12.32
N ASP A 443 -8.55 1.54 11.41
CA ASP A 443 -8.00 1.93 10.12
C ASP A 443 -7.95 0.74 9.15
N LYS A 444 -7.33 0.95 7.97
CA LYS A 444 -7.17 -0.09 6.95
C LYS A 444 -6.08 -1.12 7.28
N ASP A 445 -5.12 -0.76 8.12
CA ASP A 445 -3.93 -1.55 8.40
C ASP A 445 -4.19 -2.67 9.40
N HIS A 446 -5.31 -2.58 10.15
CA HIS A 446 -5.76 -3.59 11.12
C HIS A 446 -6.82 -4.54 10.58
N GLN A 447 -7.08 -4.57 9.25
CA GLN A 447 -8.00 -5.52 8.67
C GLN A 447 -7.54 -6.97 8.91
N ILE A 448 -8.50 -7.89 8.95
CA ILE A 448 -8.23 -9.33 9.04
C ILE A 448 -7.98 -9.88 7.64
N GLY A 449 -6.89 -10.60 7.45
CA GLY A 449 -6.55 -11.23 6.17
C GLY A 449 -7.47 -12.39 5.81
N HIS A 450 -7.53 -12.72 4.54
CA HIS A 450 -8.35 -13.81 4.00
C HIS A 450 -7.84 -15.20 4.36
N SER A 451 -6.56 -15.34 4.71
CA SER A 451 -5.94 -16.63 5.01
C SER A 451 -6.60 -17.39 6.16
N TYR A 452 -7.22 -16.69 7.10
CA TYR A 452 -7.94 -17.30 8.21
C TYR A 452 -9.20 -18.07 7.78
N PHE A 453 -9.73 -17.81 6.57
CA PHE A 453 -10.98 -18.35 6.08
C PHE A 453 -10.86 -19.12 4.75
N ILE A 454 -9.68 -19.22 4.16
CA ILE A 454 -9.48 -19.92 2.87
C ILE A 454 -9.92 -21.37 2.93
N GLU A 455 -9.56 -22.07 4.01
CA GLU A 455 -9.87 -23.50 4.20
C GLU A 455 -11.22 -23.77 4.85
N ALA A 456 -11.96 -22.73 5.28
CA ALA A 456 -13.26 -22.87 5.92
C ALA A 456 -14.31 -23.40 4.94
N LYS A 457 -14.81 -24.63 5.17
CA LYS A 457 -15.80 -25.31 4.35
C LYS A 457 -17.18 -25.29 4.99
N THR A 458 -17.22 -25.41 6.31
CA THR A 458 -18.44 -25.55 7.13
C THR A 458 -18.61 -24.33 8.06
N ASP A 459 -19.78 -24.18 8.65
CA ASP A 459 -20.04 -23.13 9.64
C ASP A 459 -19.22 -23.36 10.92
N PHE A 460 -18.93 -24.59 11.25
CA PHE A 460 -18.04 -24.94 12.36
C PHE A 460 -16.59 -24.51 12.09
N ASP A 461 -16.10 -24.61 10.85
CA ASP A 461 -14.77 -24.10 10.49
C ASP A 461 -14.71 -22.58 10.64
N ILE A 462 -15.77 -21.88 10.20
CA ILE A 462 -15.88 -20.41 10.33
C ILE A 462 -15.89 -20.01 11.81
N PHE A 463 -16.69 -20.70 12.62
CA PHE A 463 -16.76 -20.47 14.07
C PHE A 463 -15.39 -20.64 14.74
N ASN A 464 -14.66 -21.72 14.41
CA ASN A 464 -13.32 -21.95 14.96
C ASN A 464 -12.33 -20.87 14.50
N ALA A 465 -12.35 -20.45 13.23
CA ALA A 465 -11.51 -19.37 12.74
C ALA A 465 -11.79 -18.04 13.49
N LEU A 466 -13.05 -17.74 13.76
CA LEU A 466 -13.43 -16.58 14.55
C LEU A 466 -12.93 -16.71 15.99
N LYS A 467 -13.26 -17.82 16.68
CA LYS A 467 -12.95 -18.04 18.09
C LYS A 467 -11.44 -18.10 18.36
N ASP A 468 -10.71 -18.88 17.55
CA ASP A 468 -9.32 -19.23 17.86
C ASP A 468 -8.29 -18.27 17.22
N CYS A 469 -8.70 -17.50 16.18
CA CYS A 469 -7.78 -16.64 15.45
C CYS A 469 -8.22 -15.16 15.41
N VAL A 470 -9.47 -14.90 15.03
CA VAL A 470 -9.93 -13.52 14.79
C VAL A 470 -10.19 -12.78 16.11
N ILE A 471 -10.88 -13.40 17.06
CA ILE A 471 -11.19 -12.79 18.35
C ILE A 471 -9.91 -12.44 19.13
N PRO A 472 -8.94 -13.35 19.32
CA PRO A 472 -7.67 -12.98 19.96
C PRO A 472 -6.95 -11.82 19.29
N LEU A 473 -7.00 -11.75 17.96
CA LEU A 473 -6.42 -10.64 17.22
C LEU A 473 -7.17 -9.31 17.45
N LEU A 474 -8.50 -9.35 17.55
CA LEU A 474 -9.32 -8.20 17.92
C LEU A 474 -9.04 -7.74 19.36
N GLU A 475 -8.85 -8.68 20.31
CA GLU A 475 -8.47 -8.37 21.68
C GLU A 475 -7.13 -7.61 21.73
N GLU A 476 -6.15 -8.00 20.93
CA GLU A 476 -4.88 -7.29 20.79
C GLU A 476 -5.07 -5.89 20.19
N TYR A 477 -5.83 -5.78 19.10
CA TYR A 477 -6.06 -4.51 18.41
C TYR A 477 -6.78 -3.48 19.25
N PHE A 478 -7.72 -3.90 20.07
CA PHE A 478 -8.55 -3.04 20.91
C PHE A 478 -8.14 -3.03 22.39
N TYR A 479 -6.98 -3.62 22.76
CA TYR A 479 -6.50 -3.66 24.14
C TYR A 479 -7.55 -4.22 25.11
N ASN A 480 -8.23 -5.29 24.70
CA ASN A 480 -9.34 -5.90 25.45
C ASN A 480 -10.55 -4.96 25.69
N ASP A 481 -10.73 -3.92 24.86
CA ASP A 481 -11.96 -3.13 24.86
C ASP A 481 -13.10 -3.97 24.25
N VAL A 482 -13.75 -4.78 25.11
CA VAL A 482 -14.78 -5.75 24.70
C VAL A 482 -15.97 -5.03 24.05
N HIS A 483 -16.29 -3.80 24.42
CA HIS A 483 -17.39 -3.05 23.79
C HIS A 483 -17.14 -2.82 22.29
N LYS A 484 -15.92 -2.49 21.89
CA LYS A 484 -15.56 -2.33 20.47
C LYS A 484 -15.52 -3.67 19.75
N ILE A 485 -15.01 -4.72 20.42
CA ILE A 485 -14.99 -6.07 19.83
C ILE A 485 -16.41 -6.54 19.56
N ARG A 486 -17.34 -6.37 20.50
CA ARG A 486 -18.76 -6.67 20.31
C ARG A 486 -19.38 -5.87 19.16
N GLN A 487 -19.03 -4.60 19.00
CA GLN A 487 -19.47 -3.82 17.84
C GLN A 487 -18.97 -4.40 16.52
N ILE A 488 -17.72 -4.89 16.46
CA ILE A 488 -17.18 -5.54 15.27
C ILE A 488 -17.88 -6.85 14.97
N LEU A 489 -18.19 -7.65 16.01
CA LEU A 489 -18.92 -8.89 15.90
C LEU A 489 -20.43 -8.70 15.71
N ASN A 490 -20.92 -7.44 15.72
CA ASN A 490 -22.35 -7.08 15.66
C ASN A 490 -23.18 -7.57 16.85
N GLU A 491 -22.60 -7.68 18.02
CA GLU A 491 -23.23 -8.12 19.26
C GLU A 491 -23.81 -6.94 20.03
N THR A 492 -24.75 -6.23 19.40
CA THR A 492 -25.37 -5.03 19.99
C THR A 492 -26.46 -5.33 21.01
N THR A 493 -27.00 -6.56 20.99
CA THR A 493 -28.03 -7.06 21.91
C THR A 493 -27.51 -8.25 22.69
N GLU A 494 -28.04 -8.48 23.89
CA GLU A 494 -27.70 -9.66 24.70
C GLU A 494 -28.31 -10.91 24.08
N SER A 495 -27.49 -11.92 23.86
CA SER A 495 -27.89 -13.23 23.39
C SER A 495 -26.94 -14.30 23.92
N ASN A 496 -27.47 -15.49 24.18
CA ASN A 496 -26.65 -16.65 24.56
C ASN A 496 -25.75 -17.15 23.41
N THR A 497 -25.98 -16.65 22.20
CA THR A 497 -25.18 -16.96 21.00
C THR A 497 -24.15 -15.88 20.67
N ASN A 498 -23.93 -14.92 21.56
CA ASN A 498 -22.84 -13.95 21.44
C ASN A 498 -21.51 -14.59 21.87
N PHE A 499 -20.42 -14.18 21.26
CA PHE A 499 -19.06 -14.57 21.69
C PHE A 499 -18.71 -13.95 23.06
N TYR A 500 -19.27 -12.77 23.37
CA TYR A 500 -19.11 -12.12 24.66
C TYR A 500 -20.45 -11.94 25.36
N ILE A 501 -20.51 -12.36 26.61
CA ILE A 501 -21.68 -12.19 27.49
C ILE A 501 -21.34 -11.37 28.72
N LYS A 502 -22.36 -10.78 29.37
CA LYS A 502 -22.16 -10.04 30.62
C LYS A 502 -21.69 -10.98 31.73
N ASP A 503 -20.68 -10.54 32.46
CA ASP A 503 -20.21 -11.22 33.68
C ASP A 503 -21.11 -10.83 34.87
N SER A 504 -22.20 -11.59 35.05
CA SER A 504 -23.16 -11.36 36.13
C SER A 504 -22.55 -11.58 37.52
N ASP A 505 -21.57 -12.45 37.65
CA ASP A 505 -20.95 -12.80 38.92
C ASP A 505 -20.02 -11.68 39.38
N ALA A 506 -19.13 -11.20 38.50
CA ALA A 506 -18.29 -10.05 38.81
C ALA A 506 -19.09 -8.74 39.01
N MET A 507 -20.20 -8.57 38.28
CA MET A 507 -21.13 -7.45 38.49
C MET A 507 -21.81 -7.50 39.84
N SER A 508 -22.21 -8.68 40.33
CA SER A 508 -22.80 -8.83 41.66
C SER A 508 -21.81 -8.55 42.78
N GLU A 509 -20.56 -8.95 42.63
CA GLU A 509 -19.47 -8.67 43.57
C GLU A 509 -19.17 -7.15 43.64
N LEU A 510 -19.11 -6.47 42.49
CA LEU A 510 -18.92 -5.01 42.44
C LEU A 510 -20.06 -4.24 43.08
N ASN A 511 -21.31 -4.65 42.89
CA ASN A 511 -22.48 -4.04 43.48
C ASN A 511 -22.52 -4.24 45.03
N ASN A 512 -21.88 -5.30 45.53
CA ASN A 512 -21.73 -5.56 46.97
C ASN A 512 -20.62 -4.72 47.63
N MET A 513 -19.65 -4.23 46.85
CA MET A 513 -18.65 -3.27 47.31
C MET A 513 -19.22 -1.85 47.24
N GLN A 514 -20.05 -1.49 48.23
CA GLN A 514 -20.58 -0.13 48.35
C GLN A 514 -19.45 0.89 48.36
N ASN A 515 -19.29 1.63 47.26
CA ASN A 515 -18.84 3.04 47.23
C ASN A 515 -18.75 3.56 45.80
N ASP A 516 -19.35 4.71 45.56
CA ASP A 516 -19.10 5.80 44.59
C ASP A 516 -18.35 5.53 43.26
N TYR A 517 -18.52 4.37 42.65
CA TYR A 517 -18.08 4.15 41.26
C TYR A 517 -19.29 4.19 40.34
N ASP A 518 -19.16 4.92 39.21
CA ASP A 518 -20.16 5.01 38.16
C ASP A 518 -20.83 3.65 37.90
N ASN A 519 -22.11 3.57 38.16
CA ASN A 519 -22.97 2.37 37.98
C ASN A 519 -23.15 1.93 36.51
N GLU A 520 -22.31 2.41 35.58
CA GLU A 520 -22.41 2.15 34.14
C GLU A 520 -21.28 1.25 33.56
N LYS A 521 -20.39 0.70 34.41
CA LYS A 521 -19.37 -0.23 33.91
C LYS A 521 -19.99 -1.62 33.72
N GLU A 522 -20.29 -1.95 32.47
CA GLU A 522 -20.62 -3.33 32.09
C GLU A 522 -19.35 -4.15 31.93
N LEU A 523 -19.26 -5.29 32.60
CA LEU A 523 -18.18 -6.26 32.46
C LEU A 523 -18.63 -7.38 31.55
N PHE A 524 -17.76 -7.80 30.64
CA PHE A 524 -18.01 -8.88 29.69
C PHE A 524 -16.91 -9.94 29.79
N ILE A 525 -17.31 -11.21 29.64
CA ILE A 525 -16.42 -12.35 29.54
C ILE A 525 -16.68 -13.08 28.22
N LEU A 526 -15.69 -13.84 27.77
CA LEU A 526 -15.88 -14.77 26.67
C LEU A 526 -16.92 -15.82 27.08
N ASN A 527 -17.89 -16.09 26.20
CA ASN A 527 -19.01 -16.97 26.51
C ASN A 527 -18.53 -18.41 26.79
N PRO A 528 -18.73 -18.97 27.98
CA PRO A 528 -18.28 -20.32 28.32
C PRO A 528 -18.85 -21.41 27.40
N VAL A 529 -20.06 -21.20 26.84
CA VAL A 529 -20.73 -22.15 25.94
C VAL A 529 -19.93 -22.36 24.63
N LEU A 530 -19.01 -21.46 24.26
CA LEU A 530 -18.17 -21.66 23.08
C LEU A 530 -17.32 -22.93 23.12
N ALA A 531 -17.02 -23.46 24.31
CA ALA A 531 -16.29 -24.70 24.49
C ALA A 531 -17.14 -25.96 24.12
N ASP A 532 -18.46 -25.83 24.15
CA ASP A 532 -19.40 -26.91 23.89
C ASP A 532 -19.89 -26.96 22.43
N VAL A 533 -19.54 -25.97 21.61
CA VAL A 533 -19.86 -25.96 20.17
C VAL A 533 -18.99 -26.98 19.45
N LYS A 534 -19.64 -28.03 18.88
CA LYS A 534 -18.95 -29.18 18.25
C LYS A 534 -19.48 -29.55 16.87
N ASN A 535 -20.46 -28.86 16.35
CA ASN A 535 -21.08 -29.13 15.05
C ASN A 535 -21.57 -27.86 14.37
N ASP A 536 -21.93 -27.96 13.07
CA ASP A 536 -22.38 -26.84 12.25
C ASP A 536 -23.66 -26.19 12.77
N GLU A 537 -24.65 -26.95 13.24
CA GLU A 537 -25.93 -26.42 13.71
C GLU A 537 -25.74 -25.48 14.92
N ASN A 538 -24.88 -25.85 15.86
CA ASN A 538 -24.55 -25.01 17.01
C ASN A 538 -23.68 -23.81 16.59
N ALA A 539 -22.74 -24.01 15.66
CA ALA A 539 -21.85 -22.95 15.14
C ALA A 539 -22.61 -21.87 14.38
N GLU A 540 -23.58 -22.28 13.54
CA GLU A 540 -24.42 -21.38 12.74
C GLU A 540 -25.08 -20.29 13.59
N SER A 541 -25.57 -20.69 14.78
CA SER A 541 -26.24 -19.75 15.71
C SER A 541 -25.33 -18.59 16.18
N PHE A 542 -24.00 -18.84 16.30
CA PHE A 542 -23.02 -17.84 16.72
C PHE A 542 -22.55 -16.94 15.58
N ILE A 543 -22.59 -17.40 14.34
CA ILE A 543 -22.01 -16.64 13.21
C ILE A 543 -23.05 -15.83 12.42
N ASN A 544 -24.32 -16.22 12.43
CA ASN A 544 -25.37 -15.62 11.60
C ASN A 544 -25.59 -14.12 11.86
N HIS A 545 -25.43 -13.64 13.08
CA HIS A 545 -25.63 -12.22 13.39
C HIS A 545 -24.45 -11.33 12.93
N ILE A 546 -23.28 -11.91 12.62
CA ILE A 546 -22.10 -11.16 12.17
C ILE A 546 -22.23 -10.79 10.68
N ALA A 547 -22.89 -11.64 9.88
CA ALA A 547 -23.02 -11.56 8.43
C ALA A 547 -23.90 -10.38 7.91
#